data_5ba9805d73a69a221a33b0a167d58cee
#
_entry.id   5ba9805d73a69a221a33b0a167d58cee
#
_cell.length_a   1.000
_cell.length_b   1.000
_cell.length_c   1.000
_cell.angle_alpha   90.00
_cell.angle_beta   90.00
_cell.angle_gamma   90.00
#
_symmetry.space_group_name_H-M   'P 1'
#
loop_
_entity.id
_entity.type
_entity.pdbx_description
1 polymer ?
#
loop_
_entity_poly.entity_id
_entity_poly.type
_entity_poly.pdbx_seq_one_letter_code
_entity_poly.pdbx_strand_id
1 'polypeptide(L)'
;MSLVEKFKSLDPKTIMIVVGIIAMIGGIDTNINSETWAESAWGTEISAESKNIAETYEKIWGVFIMPLGMLCITAALVLDDKNRAVMAFYSGCVMLAFFIGFFLFMRTTDYTSPSIEFIIPPFAILGILIFSGYKHMQQ
;
A
#
# COMPACT_ATOMS: atom_id res chain seq x y z
N MET A 1 7.02 12.55 25.89
CA MET A 1 7.01 11.25 25.21
C MET A 1 7.82 11.37 23.94
N SER A 2 8.94 10.69 23.83
CA SER A 2 9.80 10.74 22.62
C SER A 2 9.06 10.11 21.43
N LEU A 3 9.47 10.45 20.20
CA LEU A 3 8.96 9.79 18.97
C LEU A 3 9.06 8.25 19.07
N VAL A 4 10.15 7.76 19.65
CA VAL A 4 10.41 6.32 19.88
C VAL A 4 9.37 5.70 20.82
N GLU A 5 8.94 6.41 21.86
CA GLU A 5 7.90 5.93 22.78
C GLU A 5 6.52 5.92 22.12
N LYS A 6 6.23 6.92 21.25
CA LYS A 6 5.01 6.92 20.42
C LYS A 6 4.99 5.73 19.45
N PHE A 7 6.11 5.42 18.80
CA PHE A 7 6.22 4.24 17.94
C PHE A 7 6.10 2.93 18.73
N LYS A 8 6.56 2.90 19.98
CA LYS A 8 6.41 1.74 20.87
C LYS A 8 4.96 1.48 21.31
N SER A 9 4.07 2.45 21.22
CA SER A 9 2.65 2.32 21.57
C SER A 9 1.74 1.96 20.39
N LEU A 10 2.29 1.79 19.18
CA LEU A 10 1.50 1.47 18.00
C LEU A 10 1.00 0.02 18.05
N ASP A 11 -0.26 -0.10 18.36
CA ASP A 11 -1.00 -1.35 18.41
C ASP A 11 -1.25 -1.89 16.98
N PRO A 12 -1.01 -3.19 16.71
CA PRO A 12 -1.25 -3.79 15.40
C PRO A 12 -2.67 -3.57 14.87
N LYS A 13 -3.68 -3.58 15.74
CA LYS A 13 -5.07 -3.30 15.37
C LYS A 13 -5.21 -1.93 14.72
N THR A 14 -4.71 -0.90 15.40
CA THR A 14 -4.79 0.48 14.91
C THR A 14 -4.05 0.65 13.59
N ILE A 15 -2.85 0.08 13.49
CA ILE A 15 -2.05 0.17 12.26
C ILE A 15 -2.73 -0.53 11.09
N MET A 16 -3.25 -1.73 11.28
CA MET A 16 -3.98 -2.46 10.23
C MET A 16 -5.23 -1.70 9.76
N ILE A 17 -5.98 -1.07 10.68
CA ILE A 17 -7.13 -0.24 10.31
C ILE A 17 -6.67 0.95 9.47
N VAL A 18 -5.63 1.67 9.90
CA VAL A 18 -5.09 2.82 9.16
C VAL A 18 -4.60 2.42 7.78
N VAL A 19 -3.83 1.33 7.68
CA VAL A 19 -3.35 0.78 6.40
C VAL A 19 -4.53 0.42 5.49
N GLY A 20 -5.54 -0.23 6.04
CA GLY A 20 -6.74 -0.59 5.28
C GLY A 20 -7.53 0.63 4.78
N ILE A 21 -7.69 1.66 5.60
CA ILE A 21 -8.34 2.92 5.20
C ILE A 21 -7.54 3.61 4.09
N ILE A 22 -6.21 3.70 4.22
CA ILE A 22 -5.34 4.30 3.21
C ILE A 22 -5.45 3.54 1.88
N ALA A 23 -5.46 2.21 1.92
CA ALA A 23 -5.63 1.38 0.72
C ALA A 23 -6.99 1.62 0.05
N MET A 24 -8.07 1.73 0.84
CA MET A 24 -9.40 2.04 0.31
C MET A 24 -9.47 3.42 -0.33
N ILE A 25 -8.95 4.45 0.37
CA ILE A 25 -8.92 5.82 -0.16
C ILE A 25 -8.07 5.87 -1.44
N GLY A 26 -6.90 5.25 -1.43
CA GLY A 26 -6.02 5.16 -2.61
C GLY A 26 -6.71 4.47 -3.78
N GLY A 27 -7.42 3.37 -3.54
CA GLY A 27 -8.17 2.67 -4.58
C GLY A 27 -9.32 3.51 -5.16
N ILE A 28 -10.03 4.28 -4.34
CA ILE A 28 -11.07 5.22 -4.78
C ILE A 28 -10.44 6.35 -5.60
N ASP A 29 -9.36 6.94 -5.11
CA ASP A 29 -8.66 8.03 -5.79
C ASP A 29 -8.14 7.61 -7.15
N THR A 30 -7.51 6.43 -7.25
CA THR A 30 -7.04 5.88 -8.53
C THR A 30 -8.18 5.66 -9.52
N ASN A 31 -9.39 5.32 -9.06
CA ASN A 31 -10.55 5.20 -9.94
C ASN A 31 -11.10 6.56 -10.41
N ILE A 32 -11.14 7.55 -9.52
CA ILE A 32 -11.67 8.88 -9.85
C ILE A 32 -10.69 9.67 -10.71
N ASN A 33 -9.40 9.59 -10.40
CA ASN A 33 -8.32 10.36 -11.00
C ASN A 33 -7.43 9.49 -11.92
N SER A 34 -7.99 8.44 -12.55
CA SER A 34 -7.26 7.47 -13.35
C SER A 34 -6.44 8.09 -14.48
N GLU A 35 -6.93 9.15 -15.10
CA GLU A 35 -6.20 9.91 -16.14
C GLU A 35 -4.91 10.52 -15.58
N THR A 36 -4.99 11.20 -14.44
CA THR A 36 -3.82 11.81 -13.78
C THR A 36 -2.80 10.77 -13.36
N TRP A 37 -3.27 9.62 -12.84
CA TRP A 37 -2.40 8.51 -12.48
C TRP A 37 -1.72 7.90 -13.71
N ALA A 38 -2.47 7.69 -14.80
CA ALA A 38 -1.93 7.18 -16.06
C ALA A 38 -0.88 8.14 -16.65
N GLU A 39 -1.14 9.44 -16.67
CA GLU A 39 -0.18 10.44 -17.14
C GLU A 39 1.10 10.48 -16.28
N SER A 40 0.96 10.35 -14.97
CA SER A 40 2.10 10.27 -14.06
C SER A 40 2.95 9.02 -14.26
N ALA A 41 2.33 7.90 -14.61
CA ALA A 41 2.99 6.61 -14.76
C ALA A 41 3.59 6.39 -16.16
N TRP A 42 2.92 6.88 -17.22
CA TRP A 42 3.25 6.60 -18.60
C TRP A 42 3.70 7.85 -19.39
N GLY A 43 3.58 9.04 -18.80
CA GLY A 43 3.83 10.31 -19.45
C GLY A 43 2.62 10.83 -20.22
N THR A 44 2.72 12.09 -20.65
CA THR A 44 1.66 12.79 -21.39
C THR A 44 1.75 12.64 -22.91
N GLU A 45 2.89 12.20 -23.42
CA GLU A 45 3.17 12.10 -24.86
C GLU A 45 2.91 10.67 -25.39
N ILE A 46 1.77 10.09 -25.02
CA ILE A 46 1.35 8.77 -25.51
C ILE A 46 0.14 8.91 -26.44
N SER A 47 -0.07 7.94 -27.33
CA SER A 47 -1.24 7.94 -28.22
C SER A 47 -2.53 7.89 -27.43
N ALA A 48 -3.63 8.38 -28.01
CA ALA A 48 -4.95 8.33 -27.37
C ALA A 48 -5.37 6.89 -27.02
N GLU A 49 -5.02 5.91 -27.84
CA GLU A 49 -5.27 4.50 -27.58
C GLU A 49 -4.47 4.00 -26.36
N SER A 50 -3.19 4.31 -26.32
CA SER A 50 -2.31 3.96 -25.20
C SER A 50 -2.77 4.62 -23.91
N LYS A 51 -3.24 5.87 -23.95
CA LYS A 51 -3.79 6.59 -22.81
C LYS A 51 -5.04 5.88 -22.26
N ASN A 52 -5.97 5.49 -23.12
CA ASN A 52 -7.18 4.76 -22.69
C ASN A 52 -6.85 3.41 -22.03
N ILE A 53 -5.84 2.69 -22.55
CA ILE A 53 -5.35 1.45 -21.95
C ILE A 53 -4.72 1.73 -20.58
N ALA A 54 -3.86 2.74 -20.46
CA ALA A 54 -3.23 3.12 -19.20
C ALA A 54 -4.24 3.51 -18.13
N GLU A 55 -5.24 4.34 -18.46
CA GLU A 55 -6.34 4.69 -17.55
C GLU A 55 -7.15 3.47 -17.10
N THR A 56 -7.37 2.52 -18.01
CA THR A 56 -8.07 1.28 -17.68
C THR A 56 -7.26 0.45 -16.68
N TYR A 57 -5.94 0.35 -16.84
CA TYR A 57 -5.06 -0.32 -15.87
C TYR A 57 -5.11 0.35 -14.50
N GLU A 58 -5.08 1.67 -14.45
CA GLU A 58 -5.17 2.39 -13.18
C GLU A 58 -6.51 2.13 -12.46
N LYS A 59 -7.63 2.12 -13.21
CA LYS A 59 -8.95 1.76 -12.65
C LYS A 59 -8.98 0.33 -12.12
N ILE A 60 -8.44 -0.63 -12.88
CA ILE A 60 -8.36 -2.04 -12.46
C ILE A 60 -7.53 -2.14 -11.17
N TRP A 61 -6.38 -1.48 -11.13
CA TRP A 61 -5.53 -1.43 -9.94
C TRP A 61 -6.28 -0.89 -8.73
N GLY A 62 -6.98 0.23 -8.87
CA GLY A 62 -7.82 0.80 -7.82
C GLY A 62 -8.89 -0.15 -7.31
N VAL A 63 -9.57 -0.88 -8.21
CA VAL A 63 -10.59 -1.89 -7.84
C VAL A 63 -9.97 -3.04 -7.04
N PHE A 64 -8.75 -3.48 -7.37
CA PHE A 64 -8.11 -4.58 -6.65
C PHE A 64 -7.56 -4.17 -5.27
N ILE A 65 -7.14 -2.93 -5.09
CA ILE A 65 -6.56 -2.49 -3.82
C ILE A 65 -7.62 -2.28 -2.72
N MET A 66 -8.85 -1.91 -3.10
CA MET A 66 -9.94 -1.70 -2.14
C MET A 66 -10.31 -2.97 -1.33
N PRO A 67 -10.55 -4.14 -1.94
CA PRO A 67 -10.80 -5.36 -1.19
C PRO A 67 -9.65 -5.74 -0.25
N LEU A 68 -8.39 -5.50 -0.64
CA LEU A 68 -7.23 -5.73 0.24
C LEU A 68 -7.27 -4.82 1.46
N GLY A 69 -7.65 -3.56 1.28
CA GLY A 69 -7.89 -2.63 2.39
C GLY A 69 -9.00 -3.11 3.32
N MET A 70 -10.13 -3.57 2.77
CA MET A 70 -11.23 -4.13 3.56
C MET A 70 -10.83 -5.39 4.32
N LEU A 71 -10.08 -6.30 3.70
CA LEU A 71 -9.55 -7.50 4.36
C LEU A 71 -8.62 -7.14 5.52
N CYS A 72 -7.78 -6.12 5.35
CA CYS A 72 -6.89 -5.63 6.40
C CYS A 72 -7.70 -5.10 7.61
N ILE A 73 -8.73 -4.30 7.36
CA ILE A 73 -9.63 -3.80 8.42
C ILE A 73 -10.37 -4.96 9.08
N THR A 74 -10.92 -5.88 8.30
CA THR A 74 -11.65 -7.04 8.83
C THR A 74 -10.74 -7.89 9.72
N ALA A 75 -9.52 -8.19 9.27
CA ALA A 75 -8.54 -8.93 10.07
C ALA A 75 -8.21 -8.20 11.38
N ALA A 76 -8.08 -6.87 11.32
CA ALA A 76 -7.84 -6.05 12.52
C ALA A 76 -8.98 -6.13 13.54
N LEU A 77 -10.22 -6.31 13.11
CA LEU A 77 -11.40 -6.34 13.96
C LEU A 77 -11.73 -7.73 14.49
N VAL A 78 -11.46 -8.77 13.69
CA VAL A 78 -11.91 -10.16 13.97
C VAL A 78 -10.84 -10.99 14.68
N LEU A 79 -9.56 -10.77 14.36
CA LEU A 79 -8.47 -11.54 14.94
C LEU A 79 -8.20 -11.13 16.40
N ASP A 80 -7.80 -12.10 17.22
CA ASP A 80 -7.24 -11.84 18.55
C ASP A 80 -5.86 -11.15 18.44
N ASP A 81 -5.35 -10.64 19.54
CA ASP A 81 -4.14 -9.81 19.57
C ASP A 81 -2.90 -10.54 19.01
N LYS A 82 -2.74 -11.82 19.33
CA LYS A 82 -1.62 -12.63 18.86
C LYS A 82 -1.69 -12.87 17.35
N ASN A 83 -2.84 -13.34 16.86
CA ASN A 83 -3.03 -13.62 15.44
C ASN A 83 -2.99 -12.35 14.61
N ARG A 84 -3.47 -11.23 15.16
CA ARG A 84 -3.38 -9.90 14.56
C ARG A 84 -1.92 -9.45 14.40
N ALA A 85 -1.08 -9.63 15.43
CA ALA A 85 0.34 -9.30 15.35
C ALA A 85 1.05 -10.15 14.30
N VAL A 86 0.78 -11.45 14.27
CA VAL A 86 1.30 -12.37 13.23
C VAL A 86 0.87 -11.92 11.84
N MET A 87 -0.41 -11.63 11.65
CA MET A 87 -0.95 -11.17 10.36
C MET A 87 -0.32 -9.84 9.92
N ALA A 88 -0.19 -8.86 10.83
CA ALA A 88 0.44 -7.59 10.53
C ALA A 88 1.90 -7.76 10.08
N PHE A 89 2.67 -8.58 10.77
CA PHE A 89 4.06 -8.85 10.42
C PHE A 89 4.20 -9.50 9.04
N TYR A 90 3.56 -10.64 8.84
CA TYR A 90 3.73 -11.39 7.60
C TYR A 90 3.11 -10.69 6.39
N SER A 91 1.93 -10.08 6.52
CA SER A 91 1.35 -9.32 5.42
C SER A 91 2.20 -8.10 5.06
N GLY A 92 2.74 -7.40 6.04
CA GLY A 92 3.68 -6.31 5.80
C GLY A 92 4.94 -6.76 5.05
N CYS A 93 5.55 -7.88 5.44
CA CYS A 93 6.72 -8.45 4.76
C CYS A 93 6.39 -8.86 3.31
N VAL A 94 5.25 -9.52 3.10
CA VAL A 94 4.81 -9.93 1.75
C VAL A 94 4.56 -8.71 0.87
N MET A 95 3.81 -7.72 1.36
CA MET A 95 3.57 -6.50 0.60
C MET A 95 4.85 -5.74 0.28
N LEU A 96 5.78 -5.65 1.23
CA LEU A 96 7.09 -5.02 0.99
C LEU A 96 7.87 -5.73 -0.10
N ALA A 97 7.90 -7.08 -0.09
CA ALA A 97 8.56 -7.87 -1.13
C ALA A 97 7.92 -7.65 -2.51
N PHE A 98 6.57 -7.58 -2.58
CA PHE A 98 5.87 -7.27 -3.82
C PHE A 98 6.17 -5.86 -4.31
N PHE A 99 6.20 -4.86 -3.45
CA PHE A 99 6.56 -3.48 -3.83
C PHE A 99 7.98 -3.40 -4.37
N ILE A 100 8.95 -4.05 -3.70
CA ILE A 100 10.33 -4.11 -4.19
C ILE A 100 10.37 -4.79 -5.57
N GLY A 101 9.71 -5.94 -5.71
CA GLY A 101 9.63 -6.67 -6.99
C GLY A 101 8.99 -5.83 -8.09
N PHE A 102 7.93 -5.10 -7.79
CA PHE A 102 7.26 -4.19 -8.71
C PHE A 102 8.19 -3.07 -9.20
N PHE A 103 8.91 -2.40 -8.29
CA PHE A 103 9.86 -1.35 -8.67
C PHE A 103 11.04 -1.88 -9.49
N LEU A 104 11.51 -3.11 -9.21
CA LEU A 104 12.53 -3.75 -10.02
C LEU A 104 12.01 -4.08 -11.42
N PHE A 105 10.77 -4.57 -11.52
CA PHE A 105 10.12 -4.84 -12.80
C PHE A 105 9.91 -3.56 -13.61
N MET A 106 9.47 -2.46 -13.01
CA MET A 106 9.27 -1.19 -13.69
C MET A 106 10.55 -0.69 -14.39
N ARG A 107 11.73 -0.96 -13.82
CA ARG A 107 13.01 -0.62 -14.43
C ARG A 107 13.31 -1.38 -15.72
N THR A 108 12.58 -2.44 -16.01
CA THR A 108 12.72 -3.24 -17.25
C THR A 108 11.70 -2.86 -18.32
N THR A 109 10.86 -1.88 -18.05
CA THR A 109 9.79 -1.39 -18.93
C THR A 109 9.94 0.10 -19.17
N ASP A 110 9.20 0.64 -20.14
CA ASP A 110 9.13 2.08 -20.40
C ASP A 110 8.25 2.85 -19.39
N TYR A 111 7.81 2.18 -18.34
CA TYR A 111 7.02 2.78 -17.28
C TYR A 111 7.85 3.81 -16.52
N THR A 112 7.37 5.04 -16.42
CA THR A 112 8.05 6.09 -15.67
C THR A 112 8.05 5.77 -14.17
N SER A 113 9.23 5.76 -13.56
CA SER A 113 9.31 5.55 -12.10
C SER A 113 8.61 6.71 -11.39
N PRO A 114 7.67 6.43 -10.48
CA PRO A 114 7.04 7.49 -9.70
C PRO A 114 8.09 8.29 -8.92
N SER A 115 7.79 9.56 -8.66
CA SER A 115 8.69 10.40 -7.88
C SER A 115 8.87 9.83 -6.47
N ILE A 116 9.99 10.15 -5.83
CA ILE A 116 10.34 9.64 -4.50
C ILE A 116 9.28 9.98 -3.45
N GLU A 117 8.53 11.05 -3.64
CA GLU A 117 7.44 11.49 -2.78
C GLU A 117 6.27 10.50 -2.75
N PHE A 118 6.05 9.76 -3.84
CA PHE A 118 5.05 8.70 -3.92
C PHE A 118 5.58 7.33 -3.44
N ILE A 119 6.88 7.14 -3.46
CA ILE A 119 7.53 5.88 -3.05
C ILE A 119 7.67 5.81 -1.54
N ILE A 120 8.12 6.88 -0.87
CA ILE A 120 8.43 6.88 0.56
C ILE A 120 7.22 6.50 1.44
N PRO A 121 6.00 7.08 1.27
CA PRO A 121 4.88 6.80 2.16
C PRO A 121 4.48 5.32 2.24
N PRO A 122 4.30 4.57 1.13
CA PRO A 122 3.99 3.15 1.20
C PRO A 122 5.05 2.34 1.95
N PHE A 123 6.34 2.59 1.67
CA PHE A 123 7.43 1.89 2.35
C PHE A 123 7.48 2.20 3.85
N ALA A 124 7.26 3.46 4.24
CA ALA A 124 7.19 3.86 5.64
C ALA A 124 6.03 3.18 6.37
N ILE A 125 4.84 3.16 5.76
CA ILE A 125 3.64 2.53 6.31
C ILE A 125 3.85 1.03 6.48
N LEU A 126 4.40 0.34 5.47
CA LEU A 126 4.71 -1.08 5.56
C LEU A 126 5.77 -1.37 6.62
N GLY A 127 6.80 -0.52 6.74
CA GLY A 127 7.81 -0.61 7.80
C GLY A 127 7.19 -0.51 9.20
N ILE A 128 6.25 0.41 9.40
CA ILE A 128 5.51 0.56 10.66
C ILE A 128 4.66 -0.68 10.94
N LEU A 129 3.96 -1.21 9.93
CA LEU A 129 3.14 -2.42 10.05
C LEU A 129 3.98 -3.63 10.47
N ILE A 130 5.11 -3.86 9.80
CA ILE A 130 6.05 -4.95 10.10
C ILE A 130 6.60 -4.79 11.53
N PHE A 131 7.05 -3.61 11.89
CA PHE A 131 7.62 -3.35 13.21
C PHE A 131 6.59 -3.55 14.32
N SER A 132 5.38 -3.03 14.15
CA SER A 132 4.28 -3.21 15.10
C SER A 132 3.95 -4.70 15.27
N GLY A 133 3.78 -5.44 14.17
CA GLY A 133 3.52 -6.88 14.21
C GLY A 133 4.63 -7.65 14.90
N TYR A 134 5.89 -7.45 14.50
CA TYR A 134 7.06 -8.12 15.10
C TYR A 134 7.14 -7.93 16.62
N LYS A 135 6.98 -6.70 17.07
CA LYS A 135 7.06 -6.37 18.49
C LYS A 135 5.98 -7.09 19.32
N HIS A 136 4.75 -7.14 18.82
CA HIS A 136 3.63 -7.74 19.57
C HIS A 136 3.56 -9.26 19.41
N MET A 137 4.25 -9.85 18.42
CA MET A 137 4.44 -11.30 18.35
C MET A 137 5.33 -11.85 19.47
N GLN A 138 6.19 -11.01 20.06
CA GLN A 138 7.13 -11.41 21.10
C GLN A 138 6.57 -11.25 22.53
N GLN A 139 5.38 -10.71 22.67
CA GLN A 139 4.67 -10.56 23.95
C GLN A 139 3.74 -11.73 24.18
#